data_3efd215f87d1e1fa247600ba6cfe8d06
#
_entry.id   3efd215f87d1e1fa247600ba6cfe8d06
#
_cell.length_a   1.000
_cell.length_b   1.000
_cell.length_c   1.000
_cell.angle_alpha   90.00
_cell.angle_beta   90.00
_cell.angle_gamma   90.00
#
_symmetry.space_group_name_H-M   'P 1'
#
loop_
_entity.id
_entity.type
_entity.pdbx_description
1 polymer ?
#
loop_
_entity_poly.entity_id
_entity_poly.type
_entity_poly.pdbx_seq_one_letter_code
_entity_poly.pdbx_strand_id
1 'polypeptide(L)'
;MISEGEQAPAITLSASDGSSVDLASPGQPLVLYFYPKDDTSGCTLEAQNFTRLAPEFRKAGVKVIGVSRDPMKKHEKFIAKYDLAVPLASDEDGTISDAFGTWVEKSMYGRKYMGMERATYLIGADGKVLKAWRKVKVPGHAEEVLKAART
;
A
#
# COMPACT_ATOMS: atom_id res chain seq x y z
N MET A 1 1.04 15.60 4.41
CA MET A 1 1.74 14.52 3.66
C MET A 1 2.85 13.95 4.53
N ILE A 2 2.87 12.64 4.69
CA ILE A 2 3.89 11.99 5.51
C ILE A 2 5.20 11.89 4.71
N SER A 3 6.31 12.23 5.35
CA SER A 3 7.64 12.24 4.75
C SER A 3 8.58 11.27 5.45
N GLU A 4 9.69 10.94 4.78
CA GLU A 4 10.74 10.11 5.38
C GLU A 4 11.24 10.74 6.68
N GLY A 5 11.44 9.91 7.68
CA GLY A 5 11.85 10.33 9.01
C GLY A 5 10.70 10.67 9.95
N GLU A 6 9.51 10.85 9.44
CA GLU A 6 8.34 11.13 10.28
C GLU A 6 7.76 9.84 10.86
N GLN A 7 7.04 9.99 11.97
CA GLN A 7 6.31 8.89 12.58
C GLN A 7 5.01 8.67 11.82
N ALA A 8 4.70 7.42 11.49
CA ALA A 8 3.44 7.07 10.87
C ALA A 8 2.28 7.38 11.83
N PRO A 9 1.09 7.73 11.31
CA PRO A 9 -0.04 8.05 12.17
C PRO A 9 -0.51 6.86 13.00
N ALA A 10 -1.01 7.13 14.20
CA ALA A 10 -1.51 6.11 15.12
C ALA A 10 -2.89 5.62 14.67
N ILE A 11 -2.90 4.88 13.58
CA ILE A 11 -4.11 4.32 12.98
C ILE A 11 -3.94 2.81 12.91
N THR A 12 -4.97 2.08 13.33
CA THR A 12 -5.01 0.62 13.18
C THR A 12 -5.75 0.29 11.90
N LEU A 13 -5.11 -0.49 11.02
CA LEU A 13 -5.77 -1.00 9.82
C LEU A 13 -6.05 -2.48 9.96
N SER A 14 -7.12 -2.92 9.30
CA SER A 14 -7.49 -4.34 9.22
C SER A 14 -7.31 -4.81 7.79
N ALA A 15 -6.62 -5.93 7.60
CA ALA A 15 -6.33 -6.48 6.29
C ALA A 15 -7.18 -7.71 5.99
N SER A 16 -7.26 -8.05 4.71
CA SER A 16 -8.09 -9.16 4.20
C SER A 16 -7.70 -10.53 4.74
N ASP A 17 -6.47 -10.69 5.24
CA ASP A 17 -5.99 -11.94 5.85
C ASP A 17 -6.38 -12.06 7.33
N GLY A 18 -7.17 -11.11 7.86
CA GLY A 18 -7.57 -11.08 9.26
C GLY A 18 -6.57 -10.40 10.17
N SER A 19 -5.42 -9.96 9.65
CA SER A 19 -4.44 -9.27 10.48
C SER A 19 -4.86 -7.83 10.77
N SER A 20 -4.40 -7.31 11.89
CA SER A 20 -4.62 -5.93 12.33
C SER A 20 -3.26 -5.33 12.63
N VAL A 21 -3.00 -4.14 12.12
CA VAL A 21 -1.69 -3.49 12.24
C VAL A 21 -1.86 -2.07 12.76
N ASP A 22 -1.12 -1.75 13.83
CA ASP A 22 -0.99 -0.36 14.29
C ASP A 22 0.15 0.28 13.50
N LEU A 23 -0.18 1.26 12.66
CA LEU A 23 0.81 1.89 11.78
C LEU A 23 1.90 2.64 12.53
N ALA A 24 1.59 3.13 13.73
CA ALA A 24 2.58 3.81 14.57
C ALA A 24 3.52 2.85 15.28
N SER A 25 3.20 1.55 15.31
CA SER A 25 4.03 0.52 15.94
C SER A 25 3.71 -0.85 15.34
N PRO A 26 4.11 -1.09 14.07
CA PRO A 26 3.76 -2.34 13.40
C PRO A 26 4.40 -3.59 13.99
N GLY A 27 5.50 -3.45 14.72
CA GLY A 27 6.19 -4.59 15.33
C GLY A 27 7.14 -5.31 14.38
N GLN A 28 7.03 -5.07 13.08
CA GLN A 28 7.95 -5.53 12.04
C GLN A 28 7.93 -4.52 10.91
N PRO A 29 8.96 -4.47 10.06
CA PRO A 29 8.92 -3.58 8.90
C PRO A 29 7.71 -3.87 8.02
N LEU A 30 7.07 -2.79 7.57
CA LEU A 30 5.83 -2.85 6.81
C LEU A 30 5.98 -2.06 5.52
N VAL A 31 5.64 -2.68 4.40
CA VAL A 31 5.44 -1.99 3.13
C VAL A 31 3.94 -1.75 2.99
N LEU A 32 3.55 -0.48 2.95
CA LEU A 32 2.17 -0.06 2.78
C LEU A 32 2.07 0.65 1.44
N TYR A 33 1.37 0.05 0.46
CA TYR A 33 1.24 0.69 -0.83
C TYR A 33 -0.21 1.09 -1.10
N PHE A 34 -0.38 2.34 -1.54
CA PHE A 34 -1.66 2.92 -1.89
C PHE A 34 -1.86 2.82 -3.40
N TYR A 35 -3.05 2.42 -3.83
CA TYR A 35 -3.38 2.29 -5.24
C TYR A 35 -4.81 2.74 -5.51
N PRO A 36 -5.12 3.20 -6.74
CA PRO A 36 -6.41 3.83 -7.04
C PRO A 36 -7.62 2.92 -6.93
N LYS A 37 -7.59 1.72 -7.53
CA LYS A 37 -8.81 0.92 -7.65
C LYS A 37 -8.53 -0.55 -7.99
N ASP A 38 -9.24 -1.45 -7.31
CA ASP A 38 -9.16 -2.89 -7.56
C ASP A 38 -9.50 -3.23 -9.02
N ASP A 39 -8.80 -4.23 -9.54
CA ASP A 39 -9.08 -4.83 -10.86
C ASP A 39 -8.97 -3.84 -12.03
N THR A 40 -8.13 -2.82 -11.89
CA THR A 40 -7.69 -1.98 -13.02
C THR A 40 -6.33 -2.48 -13.47
N SER A 41 -5.94 -2.18 -14.72
CA SER A 41 -4.73 -2.77 -15.32
C SER A 41 -3.45 -2.51 -14.52
N GLY A 42 -3.20 -1.26 -14.17
CA GLY A 42 -1.99 -0.90 -13.42
C GLY A 42 -1.98 -1.44 -11.99
N CYS A 43 -3.13 -1.39 -11.32
CA CYS A 43 -3.25 -1.89 -9.95
C CYS A 43 -3.14 -3.41 -9.89
N THR A 44 -3.67 -4.10 -10.89
CA THR A 44 -3.53 -5.56 -11.02
C THR A 44 -2.07 -5.94 -11.22
N LEU A 45 -1.37 -5.26 -12.13
CA LEU A 45 0.05 -5.52 -12.38
C LEU A 45 0.89 -5.28 -11.12
N GLU A 46 0.64 -4.20 -10.41
CA GLU A 46 1.35 -3.89 -9.16
C GLU A 46 1.13 -5.00 -8.12
N ALA A 47 -0.13 -5.41 -7.91
CA ALA A 47 -0.47 -6.47 -6.97
C ALA A 47 0.18 -7.80 -7.36
N GLN A 48 0.22 -8.12 -8.66
CA GLN A 48 0.87 -9.32 -9.16
C GLN A 48 2.38 -9.27 -8.96
N ASN A 49 3.01 -8.10 -9.14
CA ASN A 49 4.44 -7.94 -8.91
C ASN A 49 4.80 -8.14 -7.44
N PHE A 50 4.04 -7.56 -6.51
CA PHE A 50 4.24 -7.79 -5.08
C PHE A 50 3.95 -9.26 -4.70
N THR A 51 2.94 -9.87 -5.32
CA THR A 51 2.62 -11.28 -5.09
C THR A 51 3.78 -12.18 -5.50
N ARG A 52 4.37 -11.93 -6.67
CA ARG A 52 5.53 -12.68 -7.16
C ARG A 52 6.72 -12.58 -6.21
N LEU A 53 6.89 -11.42 -5.60
CA LEU A 53 8.01 -11.15 -4.67
C LEU A 53 7.65 -11.44 -3.20
N ALA A 54 6.42 -11.84 -2.91
CA ALA A 54 5.98 -12.08 -1.53
C ALA A 54 6.88 -13.02 -0.73
N PRO A 55 7.37 -14.14 -1.30
CA PRO A 55 8.31 -14.99 -0.56
C PRO A 55 9.59 -14.27 -0.16
N GLU A 56 10.10 -13.37 -1.02
CA GLU A 56 11.32 -12.61 -0.74
C GLU A 56 11.10 -11.56 0.34
N PHE A 57 9.94 -10.90 0.34
CA PHE A 57 9.58 -9.97 1.43
C PHE A 57 9.46 -10.73 2.76
N ARG A 58 8.86 -11.90 2.74
CA ARG A 58 8.72 -12.73 3.93
C ARG A 58 10.08 -13.14 4.49
N LYS A 59 11.01 -13.53 3.62
CA LYS A 59 12.40 -13.86 4.03
C LYS A 59 13.10 -12.67 4.66
N ALA A 60 12.79 -11.46 4.21
CA ALA A 60 13.35 -10.24 4.77
C ALA A 60 12.66 -9.80 6.07
N GLY A 61 11.62 -10.51 6.51
CA GLY A 61 10.85 -10.15 7.69
C GLY A 61 9.92 -8.97 7.50
N VAL A 62 9.53 -8.68 6.25
CA VAL A 62 8.76 -7.49 5.88
C VAL A 62 7.34 -7.91 5.47
N LYS A 63 6.34 -7.28 6.08
CA LYS A 63 4.94 -7.45 5.69
C LYS A 63 4.59 -6.45 4.59
N VAL A 64 3.78 -6.87 3.62
CA VAL A 64 3.30 -6.01 2.54
C VAL A 64 1.77 -5.95 2.60
N ILE A 65 1.20 -4.76 2.59
CA ILE A 65 -0.25 -4.55 2.57
C ILE A 65 -0.58 -3.48 1.54
N GLY A 66 -1.54 -3.77 0.65
CA GLY A 66 -2.08 -2.79 -0.28
C GLY A 66 -3.31 -2.11 0.29
N VAL A 67 -3.50 -0.82 -0.02
CA VAL A 67 -4.61 -0.01 0.48
C VAL A 67 -5.29 0.73 -0.65
N SER A 68 -6.61 0.61 -0.74
CA SER A 68 -7.44 1.47 -1.58
C SER A 68 -8.74 1.78 -0.85
N ARG A 69 -9.54 2.69 -1.40
CA ARG A 69 -10.86 3.02 -0.83
C ARG A 69 -11.95 2.04 -1.23
N ASP A 70 -11.61 1.00 -2.00
CA ASP A 70 -12.58 -0.05 -2.35
C ASP A 70 -13.03 -0.79 -1.09
N PRO A 71 -14.29 -1.26 -1.05
CA PRO A 71 -14.77 -2.04 0.09
C PRO A 71 -14.09 -3.42 0.17
N MET A 72 -14.02 -3.98 1.37
CA MET A 72 -13.35 -5.27 1.60
C MET A 72 -13.92 -6.38 0.71
N LYS A 73 -15.20 -6.38 0.44
CA LYS A 73 -15.83 -7.36 -0.44
C LYS A 73 -15.23 -7.35 -1.84
N LYS A 74 -14.90 -6.16 -2.33
CA LYS A 74 -14.26 -5.99 -3.64
C LYS A 74 -12.81 -6.48 -3.61
N HIS A 75 -12.10 -6.21 -2.50
CA HIS A 75 -10.74 -6.72 -2.27
C HIS A 75 -10.72 -8.25 -2.31
N GLU A 76 -11.69 -8.89 -1.66
CA GLU A 76 -11.77 -10.35 -1.63
C GLU A 76 -11.94 -10.93 -3.05
N LYS A 77 -12.77 -10.31 -3.88
CA LYS A 77 -12.94 -10.71 -5.28
C LYS A 77 -11.67 -10.52 -6.10
N PHE A 78 -10.98 -9.40 -5.88
CA PHE A 78 -9.73 -9.09 -6.57
C PHE A 78 -8.65 -10.11 -6.22
N ILE A 79 -8.49 -10.41 -4.94
CA ILE A 79 -7.54 -11.41 -4.46
C ILE A 79 -7.84 -12.79 -5.07
N ALA A 80 -9.09 -13.21 -5.06
CA ALA A 80 -9.50 -14.50 -5.59
C ALA A 80 -9.28 -14.59 -7.11
N LYS A 81 -9.61 -13.52 -7.84
CA LYS A 81 -9.50 -13.50 -9.30
C LYS A 81 -8.07 -13.66 -9.79
N TYR A 82 -7.11 -13.10 -9.10
CA TYR A 82 -5.71 -13.11 -9.53
C TYR A 82 -4.79 -13.91 -8.60
N ASP A 83 -5.36 -14.63 -7.64
CA ASP A 83 -4.60 -15.42 -6.66
C ASP A 83 -3.49 -14.58 -6.00
N LEU A 84 -3.88 -13.44 -5.48
CA LEU A 84 -2.92 -12.51 -4.86
C LEU A 84 -2.45 -13.03 -3.51
N ALA A 85 -1.14 -12.93 -3.26
CA ALA A 85 -0.53 -13.28 -1.98
C ALA A 85 -0.43 -12.08 -1.04
N VAL A 86 -0.75 -10.88 -1.52
CA VAL A 86 -0.66 -9.65 -0.75
C VAL A 86 -2.00 -9.37 -0.08
N PRO A 87 -2.05 -9.21 1.26
CA PRO A 87 -3.28 -8.78 1.92
C PRO A 87 -3.64 -7.35 1.52
N LEU A 88 -4.92 -7.06 1.45
CA LEU A 88 -5.45 -5.74 1.10
C LEU A 88 -6.29 -5.19 2.25
N ALA A 89 -6.14 -3.89 2.52
CA ALA A 89 -6.92 -3.17 3.51
C ALA A 89 -7.88 -2.20 2.82
N SER A 90 -9.08 -2.07 3.36
CA SER A 90 -10.09 -1.16 2.85
C SER A 90 -10.04 0.16 3.61
N ASP A 91 -9.91 1.26 2.88
CA ASP A 91 -9.92 2.62 3.42
C ASP A 91 -11.18 3.36 2.95
N GLU A 92 -12.35 2.70 3.07
CA GLU A 92 -13.61 3.25 2.58
C GLU A 92 -13.93 4.64 3.12
N ASP A 93 -13.62 4.90 4.39
CA ASP A 93 -13.88 6.19 5.01
C ASP A 93 -12.78 7.23 4.74
N GLY A 94 -11.69 6.83 4.10
CA GLY A 94 -10.61 7.73 3.74
C GLY A 94 -9.65 8.10 4.87
N THR A 95 -9.81 7.56 6.06
CA THR A 95 -8.99 7.93 7.22
C THR A 95 -7.50 7.73 6.97
N ILE A 96 -7.12 6.59 6.39
CA ILE A 96 -5.71 6.26 6.16
C ILE A 96 -5.12 7.11 5.04
N SER A 97 -5.79 7.16 3.89
CA SER A 97 -5.29 7.92 2.75
C SER A 97 -5.23 9.43 3.03
N ASP A 98 -6.18 9.96 3.79
CA ASP A 98 -6.14 11.37 4.19
C ASP A 98 -4.95 11.64 5.12
N ALA A 99 -4.69 10.74 6.08
CA ALA A 99 -3.57 10.89 7.02
C ALA A 99 -2.21 10.85 6.31
N PHE A 100 -2.07 10.02 5.26
CA PHE A 100 -0.83 9.94 4.49
C PHE A 100 -0.73 10.99 3.37
N GLY A 101 -1.82 11.68 3.08
CA GLY A 101 -1.85 12.67 2.00
C GLY A 101 -1.84 12.06 0.60
N THR A 102 -2.36 10.84 0.45
CA THR A 102 -2.40 10.14 -0.84
C THR A 102 -3.72 10.33 -1.60
N TRP A 103 -4.73 10.94 -0.98
CA TRP A 103 -5.97 11.30 -1.66
C TRP A 103 -5.83 12.72 -2.19
N VAL A 104 -5.70 12.86 -3.50
CA VAL A 104 -5.27 14.10 -4.13
C VAL A 104 -6.16 14.48 -5.31
N GLU A 105 -6.08 15.75 -5.71
CA GLU A 105 -6.74 16.21 -6.92
C GLU A 105 -5.98 15.72 -8.13
N LYS A 106 -6.69 15.10 -9.06
CA LYS A 106 -6.16 14.61 -10.33
C LYS A 106 -6.88 15.32 -11.48
N SER A 107 -6.28 15.30 -12.66
CA SER A 107 -6.86 15.88 -13.87
C SER A 107 -6.78 14.88 -15.01
N MET A 108 -7.89 14.75 -15.75
CA MET A 108 -7.94 13.91 -16.95
C MET A 108 -8.84 14.59 -17.98
N TYR A 109 -8.31 14.86 -19.17
CA TYR A 109 -9.02 15.53 -20.26
C TYR A 109 -9.68 16.85 -19.82
N GLY A 110 -8.96 17.65 -19.01
CA GLY A 110 -9.46 18.92 -18.51
C GLY A 110 -10.43 18.82 -17.33
N ARG A 111 -10.78 17.62 -16.90
CA ARG A 111 -11.65 17.41 -15.74
C ARG A 111 -10.81 17.17 -14.49
N LYS A 112 -11.19 17.84 -13.42
CA LYS A 112 -10.57 17.64 -12.10
C LYS A 112 -11.43 16.68 -11.29
N TYR A 113 -10.76 15.76 -10.58
CA TYR A 113 -11.43 14.82 -9.67
C TYR A 113 -10.49 14.44 -8.54
N MET A 114 -11.05 13.95 -7.44
CA MET A 114 -10.24 13.45 -6.33
C MET A 114 -9.98 11.96 -6.53
N GLY A 115 -8.75 11.54 -6.27
CA GLY A 115 -8.37 10.14 -6.42
C GLY A 115 -7.14 9.79 -5.63
N MET A 116 -6.87 8.48 -5.54
CA MET A 116 -5.69 7.97 -4.85
C MET A 116 -4.45 8.15 -5.72
N GLU A 117 -3.44 8.81 -5.18
CA GLU A 117 -2.12 8.80 -5.78
C GLU A 117 -1.46 7.46 -5.48
N ARG A 118 -0.87 6.83 -6.48
CA ARG A 118 -0.10 5.61 -6.27
C ARG A 118 1.15 5.95 -5.49
N ALA A 119 1.27 5.40 -4.29
CA ALA A 119 2.36 5.72 -3.37
C ALA A 119 2.70 4.50 -2.53
N THR A 120 3.96 4.37 -2.12
CA THR A 120 4.41 3.27 -1.27
C THR A 120 5.24 3.84 -0.11
N TYR A 121 5.03 3.29 1.07
CA TYR A 121 5.77 3.66 2.27
C TYR A 121 6.41 2.43 2.87
N LEU A 122 7.70 2.52 3.19
CA LEU A 122 8.40 1.52 3.99
C LEU A 122 8.43 2.06 5.42
N ILE A 123 7.74 1.37 6.32
CA ILE A 123 7.59 1.79 7.71
C ILE A 123 8.35 0.80 8.59
N GLY A 124 9.21 1.33 9.47
CA GLY A 124 9.95 0.49 10.41
C GLY A 124 9.07 -0.11 11.50
N ALA A 125 9.60 -1.09 12.21
CA ALA A 125 8.88 -1.75 13.30
C ALA A 125 8.40 -0.78 14.39
N ASP A 126 9.09 0.35 14.53
CA ASP A 126 8.77 1.42 15.50
C ASP A 126 7.80 2.47 14.93
N GLY A 127 7.35 2.28 13.70
CA GLY A 127 6.43 3.20 13.03
C GLY A 127 7.09 4.36 12.30
N LYS A 128 8.40 4.43 12.30
CA LYS A 128 9.10 5.49 11.58
C LYS A 128 9.13 5.23 10.08
N VAL A 129 8.78 6.22 9.28
CA VAL A 129 8.82 6.10 7.82
C VAL A 129 10.28 6.12 7.36
N LEU A 130 10.74 4.98 6.86
CA LEU A 130 12.13 4.80 6.41
C LEU A 130 12.30 5.26 4.96
N LYS A 131 11.30 5.05 4.13
CA LYS A 131 11.31 5.47 2.74
C LYS A 131 9.91 5.70 2.21
N ALA A 132 9.76 6.68 1.31
CA ALA A 132 8.49 7.01 0.68
C ALA A 132 8.69 7.15 -0.83
N TRP A 133 7.80 6.52 -1.59
CA TRP A 133 7.75 6.66 -3.06
C TRP A 133 6.41 7.28 -3.41
N ARG A 134 6.45 8.41 -4.10
CA ARG A 134 5.25 9.14 -4.52
C ARG A 134 5.12 9.10 -6.04
N LYS A 135 3.90 9.23 -6.55
CA LYS A 135 3.61 9.19 -7.99
C LYS A 135 4.26 7.98 -8.66
N VAL A 136 4.02 6.82 -8.08
CA VAL A 136 4.68 5.58 -8.45
C VAL A 136 4.30 5.14 -9.87
N LYS A 137 5.30 4.66 -10.62
CA LYS A 137 5.11 3.95 -11.88
C LYS A 137 5.36 2.47 -11.62
N VAL A 138 4.43 1.63 -12.05
CA VAL A 138 4.41 0.21 -11.69
C VAL A 138 5.63 -0.59 -12.16
N PRO A 139 6.12 -0.44 -13.42
CA PRO A 139 7.26 -1.25 -13.89
C PRO A 139 8.49 -1.08 -13.01
N GLY A 140 9.01 -2.19 -12.46
CA GLY A 140 10.22 -2.20 -11.63
C GLY A 140 10.04 -1.71 -10.21
N HIS A 141 8.85 -1.21 -9.85
CA HIS A 141 8.64 -0.61 -8.53
C HIS A 141 8.72 -1.63 -7.39
N ALA A 142 8.05 -2.77 -7.51
CA ALA A 142 8.04 -3.79 -6.45
C ALA A 142 9.47 -4.29 -6.16
N GLU A 143 10.30 -4.46 -7.18
CA GLU A 143 11.70 -4.84 -7.05
C GLU A 143 12.50 -3.76 -6.32
N GLU A 144 12.27 -2.49 -6.65
CA GLU A 144 12.93 -1.37 -5.98
C GLU A 144 12.56 -1.31 -4.50
N VAL A 145 11.29 -1.52 -4.18
CA VAL A 145 10.81 -1.57 -2.78
C VAL A 145 11.46 -2.72 -2.02
N LEU A 146 11.53 -3.89 -2.64
CA LEU A 146 12.18 -5.07 -2.04
C LEU A 146 13.66 -4.78 -1.73
N LYS A 147 14.38 -4.16 -2.67
CA LYS A 147 15.76 -3.79 -2.47
C LYS A 147 15.92 -2.87 -1.25
N ALA A 148 15.08 -1.85 -1.13
CA ALA A 148 15.08 -0.95 0.02
C ALA A 148 14.77 -1.67 1.33
N ALA A 149 13.83 -2.61 1.29
CA ALA A 149 13.39 -3.36 2.48
C ALA A 149 14.47 -4.33 2.99
N ARG A 150 15.41 -4.73 2.13
CA ARG A 150 16.51 -5.64 2.49
C ARG A 150 17.71 -4.93 3.15
N THR A 151 17.75 -3.61 3.11
CA THR A 151 18.89 -2.85 3.68
C THR A 151 18.68 -2.33 5.13
#